data_94a44b78d8b73792e43e84d81a7786ee
#
_entry.id   94a44b78d8b73792e43e84d81a7786ee
#
_cell.length_a   1.000
_cell.length_b   1.000
_cell.length_c   1.000
_cell.angle_alpha   90.00
_cell.angle_beta   90.00
_cell.angle_gamma   90.00
#
_symmetry.space_group_name_H-M   'P 1'
#
loop_
_entity.id
_entity.type
_entity.pdbx_description
1 polymer ?
#
loop_
_entity_poly.entity_id
_entity_poly.type
_entity_poly.pdbx_seq_one_letter_code
_entity_poly.pdbx_strand_id
1 'polypeptide(L)'
;MAVVISVRNALLRKDVFKMFEIKGKITTAICYAKVVEDEAIGQIRRMCDHDLTKGSKVRIMPDVHAGKGCTIGTTMTVTDKICPNIVGVDIGCGMYTVKLQDQVIDFEKIDEACHYVPSGMNVWEGRRERFDLTQLKCYRSLRDAKRLERSLGTLGGGNHFIEVDQAKDGTYYLVIHSGSRNLGKQVAEFYQQLAIDLHAGKEEYFIKRDEIIRTYKEQGRRAEIQEALKQLKQDYETQDLDVPEDICWLYGPFMDDYLHDIEICQRFARRSRERMAEIIIE
;
A
#
# COMPACT_ATOMS: atom_id res chain seq x y z
N MET A 1 17.22 -7.54 -19.62
CA MET A 1 18.50 -6.83 -19.50
C MET A 1 18.25 -5.59 -18.63
N ALA A 2 18.42 -5.72 -17.31
CA ALA A 2 18.20 -4.63 -16.39
C ALA A 2 19.44 -3.72 -16.38
N VAL A 3 19.25 -2.44 -16.76
CA VAL A 3 20.32 -1.45 -16.72
C VAL A 3 20.38 -0.90 -15.30
N VAL A 4 21.32 -1.42 -14.50
CA VAL A 4 21.70 -0.77 -13.24
C VAL A 4 22.46 0.49 -13.58
N ILE A 5 21.79 1.65 -13.55
CA ILE A 5 22.45 2.95 -13.67
C ILE A 5 23.11 3.23 -12.34
N SER A 6 24.44 3.08 -12.28
CA SER A 6 25.26 3.44 -11.13
C SER A 6 25.00 4.90 -10.74
N VAL A 7 24.47 5.12 -9.55
CA VAL A 7 24.17 6.44 -8.97
C VAL A 7 25.41 7.36 -8.91
N ARG A 8 26.61 6.83 -8.95
CA ARG A 8 27.87 7.61 -8.95
C ARG A 8 28.12 8.43 -10.23
N ASN A 9 27.58 8.03 -11.39
CA ASN A 9 27.75 8.80 -12.63
C ASN A 9 26.68 9.88 -12.81
N ALA A 10 25.59 9.84 -12.10
CA ALA A 10 24.56 10.87 -12.14
C ALA A 10 24.96 12.16 -11.39
N LEU A 11 25.90 12.04 -10.41
CA LEU A 11 26.36 13.19 -9.62
C LEU A 11 27.45 14.03 -10.30
N LEU A 12 28.02 13.58 -11.42
CA LEU A 12 29.11 14.31 -12.13
C LEU A 12 28.65 15.06 -13.38
N ARG A 13 27.43 14.91 -13.82
CA ARG A 13 26.85 15.79 -14.84
C ARG A 13 26.15 16.95 -14.15
N LYS A 14 26.69 18.15 -14.33
CA LYS A 14 26.03 19.44 -14.01
C LYS A 14 24.80 19.72 -14.90
N ASP A 15 24.03 18.72 -15.24
CA ASP A 15 22.67 18.89 -15.70
C ASP A 15 21.84 19.16 -14.44
N VAL A 16 21.72 20.43 -14.09
CA VAL A 16 20.79 20.91 -13.07
C VAL A 16 19.44 20.30 -13.42
N PHE A 17 18.99 19.32 -12.62
CA PHE A 17 17.63 18.79 -12.71
C PHE A 17 16.69 19.98 -12.62
N LYS A 18 16.10 20.39 -13.74
CA LYS A 18 15.21 21.55 -13.79
C LYS A 18 13.90 21.11 -13.13
N MET A 19 13.86 21.25 -11.80
CA MET A 19 12.63 21.09 -11.03
C MET A 19 11.61 22.12 -11.55
N PHE A 20 10.35 21.72 -11.64
CA PHE A 20 9.28 22.66 -11.94
C PHE A 20 8.12 22.50 -10.96
N GLU A 21 7.32 23.54 -10.84
CA GLU A 21 6.20 23.62 -9.95
C GLU A 21 4.90 23.27 -10.68
N ILE A 22 4.06 22.44 -10.04
CA ILE A 22 2.68 22.21 -10.43
C ILE A 22 1.80 22.83 -9.36
N LYS A 23 1.16 23.95 -9.70
CA LYS A 23 0.37 24.74 -8.74
C LYS A 23 -1.07 24.26 -8.72
N GLY A 24 -1.56 23.93 -7.53
CA GLY A 24 -2.97 23.78 -7.19
C GLY A 24 -3.47 24.98 -6.40
N LYS A 25 -4.75 24.93 -6.01
CA LYS A 25 -5.41 25.99 -5.21
C LYS A 25 -4.92 26.03 -3.77
N ILE A 26 -4.60 24.88 -3.19
CA ILE A 26 -4.23 24.73 -1.77
C ILE A 26 -2.73 24.58 -1.62
N THR A 27 -2.09 23.76 -2.46
CA THR A 27 -0.66 23.43 -2.34
C THR A 27 0.01 23.42 -3.71
N THR A 28 1.33 23.59 -3.71
CA THR A 28 2.18 23.45 -4.91
C THR A 28 3.03 22.21 -4.78
N ALA A 29 2.96 21.32 -5.78
CA ALA A 29 3.86 20.17 -5.90
C ALA A 29 5.16 20.58 -6.59
N ILE A 30 6.30 20.05 -6.13
CA ILE A 30 7.59 20.19 -6.80
C ILE A 30 7.88 18.90 -7.55
N CYS A 31 8.05 18.99 -8.86
CA CYS A 31 8.30 17.88 -9.75
C CYS A 31 9.78 17.77 -10.11
N TYR A 32 10.33 16.56 -9.95
CA TYR A 32 11.71 16.20 -10.27
C TYR A 32 11.85 15.43 -11.59
N ALA A 33 10.72 15.13 -12.25
CA ALA A 33 10.73 14.49 -13.58
C ALA A 33 11.09 15.49 -14.67
N LYS A 34 11.75 15.02 -15.72
CA LYS A 34 12.07 15.84 -16.90
C LYS A 34 10.87 15.98 -17.85
N VAL A 35 10.09 14.92 -17.96
CA VAL A 35 8.90 14.82 -18.80
C VAL A 35 7.78 14.23 -17.96
N VAL A 36 6.60 14.80 -18.03
CA VAL A 36 5.40 14.32 -17.35
C VAL A 36 4.24 14.38 -18.32
N GLU A 37 3.45 13.34 -18.38
CA GLU A 37 2.25 13.26 -19.20
C GLU A 37 1.20 14.27 -18.74
N ASP A 38 0.42 14.81 -19.67
CA ASP A 38 -0.63 15.80 -19.36
C ASP A 38 -1.67 15.26 -18.39
N GLU A 39 -2.01 13.97 -18.48
CA GLU A 39 -2.92 13.29 -17.56
C GLU A 39 -2.36 13.29 -16.13
N ALA A 40 -1.07 12.93 -15.96
CA ALA A 40 -0.40 12.96 -14.67
C ALA A 40 -0.35 14.37 -14.08
N ILE A 41 -0.06 15.41 -14.91
CA ILE A 41 -0.11 16.81 -14.47
C ILE A 41 -1.52 17.16 -13.99
N GLY A 42 -2.55 16.73 -14.71
CA GLY A 42 -3.96 16.91 -14.33
C GLY A 42 -4.31 16.28 -12.99
N GLN A 43 -3.85 15.04 -12.75
CA GLN A 43 -4.05 14.33 -11.48
C GLN A 43 -3.33 15.03 -10.32
N ILE A 44 -2.07 15.46 -10.51
CA ILE A 44 -1.30 16.19 -9.49
C ILE A 44 -1.99 17.51 -9.14
N ARG A 45 -2.41 18.28 -10.15
CA ARG A 45 -3.10 19.55 -9.93
C ARG A 45 -4.41 19.34 -9.17
N ARG A 46 -5.24 18.36 -9.58
CA ARG A 46 -6.47 18.01 -8.91
C ARG A 46 -6.23 17.67 -7.43
N MET A 47 -5.23 16.85 -7.12
CA MET A 47 -4.85 16.52 -5.75
C MET A 47 -4.46 17.78 -4.96
N CYS A 48 -3.65 18.69 -5.55
CA CYS A 48 -3.19 19.92 -4.93
C CYS A 48 -4.28 21.01 -4.81
N ASP A 49 -5.45 20.82 -5.44
CA ASP A 49 -6.62 21.71 -5.34
C ASP A 49 -7.46 21.45 -4.10
N HIS A 50 -7.25 20.33 -3.38
CA HIS A 50 -8.06 19.90 -2.25
C HIS A 50 -7.33 19.99 -0.91
N ASP A 51 -8.10 20.12 0.16
CA ASP A 51 -7.64 20.24 1.56
C ASP A 51 -6.80 19.05 2.04
N LEU A 52 -6.85 17.92 1.34
CA LEU A 52 -5.97 16.77 1.58
C LEU A 52 -4.49 17.18 1.66
N THR A 53 -4.06 18.12 0.82
CA THR A 53 -2.65 18.54 0.72
C THR A 53 -2.30 19.77 1.56
N LYS A 54 -3.25 20.28 2.33
CA LYS A 54 -3.05 21.46 3.18
C LYS A 54 -1.97 21.21 4.23
N GLY A 55 -0.94 22.04 4.23
CA GLY A 55 0.21 21.90 5.13
C GLY A 55 1.23 20.82 4.74
N SER A 56 0.95 20.05 3.68
CA SER A 56 1.81 18.97 3.21
C SER A 56 2.88 19.46 2.24
N LYS A 57 4.04 18.80 2.26
CA LYS A 57 5.08 18.96 1.23
C LYS A 57 4.87 17.89 0.18
N VAL A 58 4.42 18.28 -1.02
CA VAL A 58 4.20 17.36 -2.14
C VAL A 58 5.41 17.36 -3.05
N ARG A 59 5.93 16.17 -3.35
CA ARG A 59 7.09 15.95 -4.21
C ARG A 59 6.75 14.86 -5.23
N ILE A 60 7.08 15.13 -6.49
CA ILE A 60 6.81 14.23 -7.61
C ILE A 60 8.14 13.69 -8.10
N MET A 61 8.29 12.36 -8.04
CA MET A 61 9.52 11.65 -8.35
C MET A 61 9.72 11.50 -9.87
N PRO A 62 10.96 11.20 -10.33
CA PRO A 62 11.28 11.13 -11.76
C PRO A 62 10.53 10.07 -12.56
N ASP A 63 9.99 9.04 -11.91
CA ASP A 63 9.23 7.92 -12.48
C ASP A 63 7.72 8.18 -12.56
N VAL A 64 7.29 9.44 -12.36
CA VAL A 64 5.89 9.84 -12.34
C VAL A 64 5.16 9.46 -13.64
N HIS A 65 3.99 8.86 -13.46
CA HIS A 65 3.03 8.56 -14.53
C HIS A 65 1.60 8.53 -13.98
N ALA A 66 0.62 8.60 -14.87
CA ALA A 66 -0.78 8.53 -14.48
C ALA A 66 -1.10 7.18 -13.81
N GLY A 67 -1.82 7.22 -12.70
CA GLY A 67 -2.30 6.07 -11.97
C GLY A 67 -3.82 6.05 -11.85
N LYS A 68 -4.36 5.05 -11.18
CA LYS A 68 -5.80 4.96 -10.93
C LYS A 68 -6.19 5.97 -9.84
N GLY A 69 -6.66 7.14 -10.26
CA GLY A 69 -7.14 8.21 -9.38
C GLY A 69 -6.04 9.15 -8.87
N CYS A 70 -4.80 8.69 -8.76
CA CYS A 70 -3.65 9.46 -8.30
C CYS A 70 -2.40 9.05 -9.07
N THR A 71 -1.44 9.96 -9.22
CA THR A 71 -0.16 9.68 -9.87
C THR A 71 0.72 8.74 -9.06
N ILE A 72 1.34 7.77 -9.74
CA ILE A 72 2.47 7.01 -9.21
C ILE A 72 3.70 7.93 -9.19
N GLY A 73 4.62 7.71 -8.25
CA GLY A 73 5.78 8.59 -8.06
C GLY A 73 5.49 9.82 -7.19
N THR A 74 4.31 9.91 -6.56
CA THR A 74 3.99 10.97 -5.60
C THR A 74 4.51 10.64 -4.21
N THR A 75 5.20 11.60 -3.58
CA THR A 75 5.52 11.56 -2.15
C THR A 75 4.94 12.79 -1.47
N MET A 76 4.38 12.60 -0.28
CA MET A 76 3.71 13.66 0.46
C MET A 76 3.93 13.49 1.97
N THR A 77 4.15 14.59 2.68
CA THR A 77 4.12 14.53 4.15
C THR A 77 2.68 14.39 4.62
N VAL A 78 2.44 13.40 5.47
CA VAL A 78 1.14 13.22 6.13
C VAL A 78 1.11 14.11 7.38
N THR A 79 0.03 14.87 7.52
CA THR A 79 -0.20 15.75 8.68
C THR A 79 -1.37 15.22 9.53
N ASP A 80 -2.57 15.64 9.21
CA ASP A 80 -3.82 15.30 9.88
C ASP A 80 -4.81 14.54 8.99
N LYS A 81 -4.38 14.19 7.75
CA LYS A 81 -5.18 13.52 6.71
C LYS A 81 -4.35 12.53 5.93
N ILE A 82 -4.97 11.42 5.53
CA ILE A 82 -4.34 10.41 4.68
C ILE A 82 -5.34 9.87 3.66
N CYS A 83 -4.96 9.82 2.39
CA CYS A 83 -5.76 9.21 1.34
C CYS A 83 -5.24 7.81 1.02
N PRO A 84 -6.05 6.74 1.22
CA PRO A 84 -5.61 5.38 0.97
C PRO A 84 -5.19 5.10 -0.48
N ASN A 85 -5.87 5.70 -1.46
CA ASN A 85 -5.49 5.56 -2.87
C ASN A 85 -4.10 6.15 -3.18
N ILE A 86 -3.68 7.21 -2.47
CA ILE A 86 -2.34 7.80 -2.64
C ILE A 86 -1.26 6.92 -2.01
N VAL A 87 -1.57 6.23 -0.90
CA VAL A 87 -0.68 5.20 -0.33
C VAL A 87 -0.54 4.01 -1.29
N GLY A 88 -1.62 3.66 -1.98
CA GLY A 88 -1.67 2.58 -2.95
C GLY A 88 -2.13 1.25 -2.36
N VAL A 89 -2.51 0.33 -3.25
CA VAL A 89 -3.11 -0.96 -2.87
C VAL A 89 -2.08 -2.03 -2.46
N ASP A 90 -0.83 -1.89 -2.86
CA ASP A 90 0.24 -2.82 -2.48
C ASP A 90 1.03 -2.29 -1.29
N ILE A 91 0.34 -2.17 -0.16
CA ILE A 91 0.91 -1.65 1.09
C ILE A 91 2.13 -2.47 1.49
N GLY A 92 3.26 -1.81 1.72
CA GLY A 92 4.51 -2.46 2.11
C GLY A 92 5.29 -3.13 0.96
N CYS A 93 4.93 -2.83 -0.31
CA CYS A 93 5.77 -3.18 -1.45
C CYS A 93 7.20 -2.66 -1.24
N GLY A 94 8.19 -3.49 -1.53
CA GLY A 94 9.58 -3.13 -1.32
C GLY A 94 10.55 -4.25 -1.66
N MET A 95 11.82 -3.97 -1.48
CA MET A 95 12.93 -4.87 -1.79
C MET A 95 13.44 -5.56 -0.52
N TYR A 96 13.85 -6.81 -0.66
CA TYR A 96 14.63 -7.56 0.34
C TYR A 96 15.85 -8.13 -0.35
N THR A 97 17.02 -7.79 0.17
CA THR A 97 18.29 -8.18 -0.45
C THR A 97 19.13 -9.01 0.53
N VAL A 98 19.57 -10.17 0.08
CA VAL A 98 20.44 -11.08 0.85
C VAL A 98 21.75 -11.24 0.12
N LYS A 99 22.87 -10.99 0.82
CA LYS A 99 24.21 -11.30 0.30
C LYS A 99 24.40 -12.81 0.32
N LEU A 100 24.69 -13.39 -0.85
CA LEU A 100 25.03 -14.81 -0.96
C LEU A 100 26.50 -15.00 -0.59
N GLN A 101 26.79 -16.00 0.25
CA GLN A 101 28.14 -16.21 0.79
C GLN A 101 29.03 -17.05 -0.12
N ASP A 102 28.42 -17.85 -1.01
CA ASP A 102 29.15 -18.75 -1.87
C ASP A 102 29.80 -18.00 -3.06
N GLN A 103 31.02 -18.35 -3.39
CA GLN A 103 31.72 -17.78 -4.55
C GLN A 103 31.24 -18.39 -5.88
N VAL A 104 30.65 -19.59 -5.83
CA VAL A 104 30.08 -20.28 -6.99
C VAL A 104 28.59 -20.47 -6.74
N ILE A 105 27.77 -19.83 -7.56
CA ILE A 105 26.33 -19.90 -7.47
C ILE A 105 25.82 -20.93 -8.47
N ASP A 106 25.04 -21.88 -7.98
CA ASP A 106 24.29 -22.84 -8.80
C ASP A 106 22.94 -22.21 -9.22
N PHE A 107 22.95 -21.54 -10.37
CA PHE A 107 21.76 -20.84 -10.88
C PHE A 107 20.60 -21.78 -11.23
N GLU A 108 20.90 -23.04 -11.59
CA GLU A 108 19.84 -24.01 -11.90
C GLU A 108 19.06 -24.36 -10.64
N LYS A 109 19.74 -24.58 -9.51
CA LYS A 109 19.06 -24.82 -8.23
C LYS A 109 18.27 -23.61 -7.74
N ILE A 110 18.80 -22.40 -7.92
CA ILE A 110 18.08 -21.18 -7.57
C ILE A 110 16.81 -21.06 -8.41
N ASP A 111 16.89 -21.32 -9.71
CA ASP A 111 15.75 -21.28 -10.62
C ASP A 111 14.66 -22.29 -10.22
N GLU A 112 15.06 -23.55 -9.92
CA GLU A 112 14.16 -24.58 -9.39
C GLU A 112 13.47 -24.12 -8.10
N ALA A 113 14.23 -23.56 -7.13
CA ALA A 113 13.68 -23.04 -5.90
C ALA A 113 12.70 -21.88 -6.12
N CYS A 114 13.01 -20.98 -7.07
CA CYS A 114 12.12 -19.87 -7.45
C CYS A 114 10.82 -20.39 -8.07
N HIS A 115 10.85 -21.46 -8.89
CA HIS A 115 9.66 -22.08 -9.43
C HIS A 115 8.77 -22.74 -8.37
N TYR A 116 9.33 -23.16 -7.26
CA TYR A 116 8.57 -23.68 -6.12
C TYR A 116 7.78 -22.60 -5.39
N VAL A 117 8.20 -21.31 -5.43
CA VAL A 117 7.50 -20.19 -4.80
C VAL A 117 6.24 -19.84 -5.60
N PRO A 118 5.02 -19.91 -5.01
CA PRO A 118 3.81 -19.57 -5.73
C PRO A 118 3.82 -18.10 -6.21
N SER A 119 3.42 -17.90 -7.46
CA SER A 119 3.39 -16.60 -8.13
C SER A 119 1.99 -16.24 -8.64
N GLY A 120 1.80 -15.00 -9.09
CA GLY A 120 0.52 -14.50 -9.58
C GLY A 120 -0.55 -14.55 -8.49
N MET A 121 -1.67 -15.19 -8.79
CA MET A 121 -2.78 -15.36 -7.86
C MET A 121 -2.64 -16.59 -6.96
N ASN A 122 -1.64 -17.44 -7.18
CA ASN A 122 -1.45 -18.66 -6.42
C ASN A 122 -0.99 -18.39 -5.00
N VAL A 123 -1.37 -19.27 -4.11
CA VAL A 123 -0.94 -19.29 -2.69
C VAL A 123 -0.57 -20.72 -2.31
N TRP A 124 0.09 -20.90 -1.18
CA TRP A 124 0.40 -22.24 -0.68
C TRP A 124 -0.86 -23.06 -0.46
N GLU A 125 -0.79 -24.37 -0.65
CA GLU A 125 -1.90 -25.29 -0.34
C GLU A 125 -2.24 -25.27 1.16
N GLY A 126 -1.21 -25.21 2.01
CA GLY A 126 -1.32 -25.09 3.45
C GLY A 126 -0.65 -23.80 3.98
N ARG A 127 -0.97 -23.44 5.21
CA ARG A 127 -0.31 -22.33 5.89
C ARG A 127 1.13 -22.72 6.23
N ARG A 128 2.11 -21.99 5.70
CA ARG A 128 3.54 -22.22 5.95
C ARG A 128 4.02 -21.62 7.27
N GLU A 129 3.42 -20.49 7.65
CA GLU A 129 3.76 -19.78 8.88
C GLU A 129 2.51 -19.10 9.45
N ARG A 130 2.46 -18.91 10.76
CA ARG A 130 1.38 -18.19 11.42
C ARG A 130 1.68 -16.68 11.42
N PHE A 131 0.78 -15.91 10.86
CA PHE A 131 0.75 -14.45 10.98
C PHE A 131 -0.62 -14.05 11.53
N ASP A 132 -0.65 -13.31 12.63
CA ASP A 132 -1.90 -12.96 13.30
C ASP A 132 -2.56 -11.75 12.62
N LEU A 133 -3.50 -12.03 11.72
CA LEU A 133 -4.31 -11.02 11.05
C LEU A 133 -5.39 -10.40 11.95
N THR A 134 -5.70 -11.01 13.10
CA THR A 134 -6.75 -10.49 14.01
C THR A 134 -6.38 -9.18 14.69
N GLN A 135 -5.11 -8.77 14.59
CA GLN A 135 -4.62 -7.47 15.05
C GLN A 135 -5.17 -6.31 14.20
N LEU A 136 -5.55 -6.56 12.94
CA LEU A 136 -6.09 -5.53 12.06
C LEU A 136 -7.43 -4.99 12.59
N LYS A 137 -7.59 -3.68 12.61
CA LYS A 137 -8.85 -3.01 12.94
C LYS A 137 -9.96 -3.41 11.97
N CYS A 138 -9.61 -3.49 10.67
CA CYS A 138 -10.53 -3.91 9.63
C CYS A 138 -10.67 -5.44 9.48
N TYR A 139 -10.09 -6.26 10.36
CA TYR A 139 -10.06 -7.73 10.24
C TYR A 139 -11.40 -8.37 9.86
N ARG A 140 -12.51 -7.89 10.46
CA ARG A 140 -13.85 -8.45 10.21
C ARG A 140 -14.39 -8.18 8.81
N SER A 141 -13.82 -7.21 8.12
CA SER A 141 -14.18 -6.85 6.73
C SER A 141 -13.35 -7.61 5.70
N LEU A 142 -12.29 -8.33 6.14
CA LEU A 142 -11.45 -9.11 5.25
C LEU A 142 -12.19 -10.36 4.76
N ARG A 143 -12.03 -10.63 3.47
CA ARG A 143 -12.55 -11.83 2.80
C ARG A 143 -11.47 -12.90 2.78
N ASP A 144 -11.85 -14.16 3.07
CA ASP A 144 -10.99 -15.34 3.00
C ASP A 144 -9.66 -15.18 3.76
N ALA A 145 -9.73 -14.89 5.05
CA ALA A 145 -8.56 -14.72 5.92
C ALA A 145 -7.58 -15.93 5.84
N LYS A 146 -8.11 -17.15 5.67
CA LYS A 146 -7.28 -18.36 5.51
C LYS A 146 -6.43 -18.31 4.24
N ARG A 147 -6.96 -17.77 3.13
CA ARG A 147 -6.21 -17.60 1.90
C ARG A 147 -5.16 -16.48 2.05
N LEU A 148 -5.50 -15.40 2.77
CA LEU A 148 -4.55 -14.33 3.07
C LEU A 148 -3.36 -14.86 3.87
N GLU A 149 -3.58 -15.67 4.92
CA GLU A 149 -2.49 -16.33 5.67
C GLU A 149 -1.62 -17.22 4.78
N ARG A 150 -2.22 -17.96 3.83
CA ARG A 150 -1.50 -18.81 2.89
C ARG A 150 -0.71 -18.04 1.83
N SER A 151 -0.94 -16.75 1.67
CA SER A 151 -0.20 -15.91 0.74
C SER A 151 1.14 -15.42 1.28
N LEU A 152 1.44 -15.61 2.56
CA LEU A 152 2.73 -15.27 3.14
C LEU A 152 3.84 -16.16 2.53
N GLY A 153 4.92 -15.55 2.07
CA GLY A 153 6.00 -16.25 1.36
C GLY A 153 5.67 -16.60 -0.08
N THR A 154 4.77 -15.84 -0.74
CA THR A 154 4.47 -15.98 -2.17
C THR A 154 4.84 -14.70 -2.92
N LEU A 155 5.29 -14.83 -4.17
CA LEU A 155 5.83 -13.71 -4.94
C LEU A 155 4.75 -12.72 -5.36
N GLY A 156 3.66 -13.19 -5.95
CA GLY A 156 2.66 -12.35 -6.58
C GLY A 156 2.86 -12.12 -8.05
N GLY A 157 2.30 -11.03 -8.55
CA GLY A 157 2.35 -10.67 -9.96
C GLY A 157 2.59 -9.18 -10.16
N GLY A 158 2.42 -8.70 -11.38
CA GLY A 158 2.73 -7.34 -11.75
C GLY A 158 4.23 -7.13 -11.89
N ASN A 159 4.76 -6.12 -11.18
CA ASN A 159 6.19 -5.78 -11.18
C ASN A 159 7.01 -6.53 -10.11
N HIS A 160 6.45 -7.55 -9.46
CA HIS A 160 7.18 -8.36 -8.48
C HIS A 160 8.15 -9.31 -9.18
N PHE A 161 9.33 -9.48 -8.60
CA PHE A 161 10.38 -10.32 -9.16
C PHE A 161 11.29 -10.92 -8.08
N ILE A 162 12.01 -11.95 -8.47
CA ILE A 162 13.15 -12.53 -7.76
C ILE A 162 14.30 -12.54 -8.76
N GLU A 163 15.45 -12.01 -8.37
CA GLU A 163 16.64 -12.00 -9.24
C GLU A 163 17.91 -12.19 -8.42
N VAL A 164 18.99 -12.58 -9.09
CA VAL A 164 20.32 -12.61 -8.50
C VAL A 164 21.20 -11.60 -9.24
N ASP A 165 21.68 -10.62 -8.49
CA ASP A 165 22.57 -9.57 -8.98
C ASP A 165 24.02 -9.87 -8.64
N GLN A 166 24.93 -9.50 -9.53
CA GLN A 166 26.36 -9.52 -9.27
C GLN A 166 26.90 -8.12 -9.13
N ALA A 167 27.51 -7.83 -7.98
CA ALA A 167 28.24 -6.58 -7.76
C ALA A 167 29.57 -6.56 -8.51
N LYS A 168 30.18 -5.37 -8.62
CA LYS A 168 31.47 -5.19 -9.33
C LYS A 168 32.64 -5.97 -8.72
N ASP A 169 32.57 -6.29 -7.44
CA ASP A 169 33.58 -7.08 -6.72
C ASP A 169 33.36 -8.60 -6.85
N GLY A 170 32.37 -9.01 -7.66
CA GLY A 170 32.02 -10.41 -7.86
C GLY A 170 31.03 -10.99 -6.86
N THR A 171 30.63 -10.22 -5.84
CA THR A 171 29.67 -10.66 -4.83
C THR A 171 28.27 -10.79 -5.42
N TYR A 172 27.57 -11.88 -5.10
CA TYR A 172 26.19 -12.10 -5.52
C TYR A 172 25.19 -11.72 -4.44
N TYR A 173 24.05 -11.23 -4.87
CA TYR A 173 22.92 -10.84 -4.03
C TYR A 173 21.62 -11.41 -4.58
N LEU A 174 20.86 -12.10 -3.73
CA LEU A 174 19.48 -12.44 -4.01
C LEU A 174 18.62 -11.21 -3.71
N VAL A 175 17.83 -10.76 -4.68
CA VAL A 175 16.96 -9.60 -4.55
C VAL A 175 15.50 -10.02 -4.80
N ILE A 176 14.62 -9.71 -3.86
CA ILE A 176 13.20 -10.06 -3.91
C ILE A 176 12.38 -8.78 -3.81
N HIS A 177 11.59 -8.50 -4.84
CA HIS A 177 10.62 -7.42 -4.87
C HIS A 177 9.20 -7.98 -4.75
N SER A 178 8.53 -7.70 -3.64
CA SER A 178 7.14 -8.13 -3.38
C SER A 178 6.51 -7.27 -2.29
N GLY A 179 5.17 -7.34 -2.16
CA GLY A 179 4.40 -6.56 -1.22
C GLY A 179 3.50 -7.41 -0.31
N SER A 180 2.44 -6.79 0.22
CA SER A 180 1.51 -7.43 1.17
C SER A 180 0.45 -8.30 0.50
N ARG A 181 0.56 -8.55 -0.79
CA ARG A 181 -0.35 -9.40 -1.53
C ARG A 181 -1.78 -8.86 -1.48
N ASN A 182 -2.77 -9.77 -1.57
CA ASN A 182 -4.18 -9.40 -1.50
C ASN A 182 -4.59 -8.85 -0.12
N LEU A 183 -3.77 -9.01 0.92
CA LEU A 183 -4.01 -8.43 2.24
C LEU A 183 -4.02 -6.89 2.16
N GLY A 184 -2.93 -6.30 1.69
CA GLY A 184 -2.83 -4.84 1.55
C GLY A 184 -3.88 -4.26 0.61
N LYS A 185 -4.20 -4.97 -0.47
CA LYS A 185 -5.28 -4.57 -1.37
C LYS A 185 -6.63 -4.48 -0.64
N GLN A 186 -7.02 -5.50 0.12
CA GLN A 186 -8.29 -5.48 0.86
C GLN A 186 -8.32 -4.40 1.94
N VAL A 187 -7.19 -4.18 2.63
CA VAL A 187 -7.05 -3.10 3.62
C VAL A 187 -7.20 -1.73 2.93
N ALA A 188 -6.50 -1.48 1.84
CA ALA A 188 -6.58 -0.22 1.10
C ALA A 188 -8.00 0.03 0.57
N GLU A 189 -8.66 -0.99 -0.02
CA GLU A 189 -10.03 -0.89 -0.52
C GLU A 189 -11.03 -0.59 0.60
N PHE A 190 -10.89 -1.23 1.76
CA PHE A 190 -11.73 -0.97 2.91
C PHE A 190 -11.61 0.49 3.40
N TYR A 191 -10.39 0.97 3.58
CA TYR A 191 -10.17 2.32 4.09
C TYR A 191 -10.47 3.41 3.05
N GLN A 192 -10.31 3.14 1.76
CA GLN A 192 -10.77 4.07 0.71
C GLN A 192 -12.29 4.18 0.71
N GLN A 193 -13.03 3.07 0.85
CA GLN A 193 -14.48 3.11 0.96
C GLN A 193 -14.92 3.86 2.23
N LEU A 194 -14.22 3.64 3.36
CA LEU A 194 -14.46 4.38 4.59
C LEU A 194 -14.23 5.89 4.40
N ALA A 195 -13.17 6.29 3.70
CA ALA A 195 -12.91 7.69 3.38
C ALA A 195 -14.05 8.30 2.55
N ILE A 196 -14.53 7.59 1.51
CA ILE A 196 -15.67 8.03 0.71
C ILE A 196 -16.93 8.19 1.58
N ASP A 197 -17.21 7.20 2.43
CA ASP A 197 -18.38 7.24 3.31
C ASP A 197 -18.30 8.40 4.33
N LEU A 198 -17.13 8.74 4.85
CA LEU A 198 -16.95 9.91 5.71
C LEU A 198 -17.24 11.23 4.99
N HIS A 199 -16.74 11.38 3.75
CA HIS A 199 -17.02 12.55 2.91
C HIS A 199 -18.49 12.62 2.45
N ALA A 200 -19.19 11.48 2.40
CA ALA A 200 -20.64 11.41 2.17
C ALA A 200 -21.49 11.68 3.44
N GLY A 201 -20.88 12.19 4.53
CA GLY A 201 -21.59 12.60 5.75
C GLY A 201 -21.88 11.48 6.75
N LYS A 202 -21.27 10.29 6.60
CA LYS A 202 -21.52 9.13 7.47
C LYS A 202 -20.66 9.08 8.74
N GLU A 203 -19.98 10.15 9.12
CA GLU A 203 -19.12 10.15 10.32
C GLU A 203 -19.91 9.81 11.58
N GLU A 204 -21.03 10.49 11.80
CA GLU A 204 -21.90 10.24 12.96
C GLU A 204 -22.47 8.82 12.97
N TYR A 205 -22.76 8.26 11.78
CA TYR A 205 -23.16 6.86 11.65
C TYR A 205 -22.09 5.91 12.20
N PHE A 206 -20.82 6.11 11.84
CA PHE A 206 -19.74 5.24 12.32
C PHE A 206 -19.53 5.36 13.82
N ILE A 207 -19.60 6.57 14.38
CA ILE A 207 -19.51 6.81 15.84
C ILE A 207 -20.65 6.06 16.56
N LYS A 208 -21.89 6.25 16.13
CA LYS A 208 -23.06 5.57 16.72
C LYS A 208 -23.01 4.05 16.54
N ARG A 209 -22.53 3.56 15.38
CA ARG A 209 -22.33 2.14 15.14
C ARG A 209 -21.39 1.51 16.16
N ASP A 210 -20.26 2.14 16.39
CA ASP A 210 -19.24 1.61 17.30
C ASP A 210 -19.71 1.71 18.77
N GLU A 211 -20.48 2.72 19.12
CA GLU A 211 -21.12 2.86 20.43
C GLU A 211 -22.17 1.76 20.66
N ILE A 212 -23.04 1.49 19.71
CA ILE A 212 -24.02 0.38 19.75
C ILE A 212 -23.28 -0.94 19.97
N ILE A 213 -22.26 -1.22 19.15
CA ILE A 213 -21.51 -2.47 19.25
C ILE A 213 -20.87 -2.63 20.63
N ARG A 214 -20.28 -1.57 21.19
CA ARG A 214 -19.66 -1.57 22.51
C ARG A 214 -20.70 -1.82 23.61
N THR A 215 -21.74 -1.00 23.65
CA THR A 215 -22.79 -1.04 24.66
C THR A 215 -23.52 -2.39 24.72
N TYR A 216 -23.90 -2.91 23.56
CA TYR A 216 -24.61 -4.20 23.49
C TYR A 216 -23.70 -5.38 23.87
N LYS A 217 -22.40 -5.30 23.59
CA LYS A 217 -21.44 -6.31 24.06
C LYS A 217 -21.26 -6.27 25.58
N GLU A 218 -21.14 -5.09 26.18
CA GLU A 218 -21.03 -4.89 27.63
C GLU A 218 -22.28 -5.38 28.36
N GLN A 219 -23.46 -5.19 27.76
CA GLN A 219 -24.74 -5.68 28.30
C GLN A 219 -25.01 -7.17 28.00
N GLY A 220 -24.12 -7.88 27.29
CA GLY A 220 -24.35 -9.28 26.93
C GLY A 220 -25.36 -9.51 25.79
N ARG A 221 -25.89 -8.46 25.17
CA ARG A 221 -26.97 -8.45 24.14
C ARG A 221 -26.42 -8.60 22.71
N ARG A 222 -25.41 -9.45 22.52
CA ARG A 222 -24.73 -9.59 21.20
C ARG A 222 -25.65 -10.00 20.06
N ALA A 223 -26.71 -10.77 20.34
CA ALA A 223 -27.67 -11.21 19.32
C ALA A 223 -28.48 -10.06 18.71
N GLU A 224 -28.65 -8.96 19.42
CA GLU A 224 -29.46 -7.82 19.01
C GLU A 224 -28.67 -6.77 18.20
N ILE A 225 -27.32 -6.89 18.12
CA ILE A 225 -26.44 -5.93 17.45
C ILE A 225 -26.84 -5.77 15.97
N GLN A 226 -27.12 -6.87 15.28
CA GLN A 226 -27.42 -6.83 13.84
C GLN A 226 -28.69 -6.03 13.54
N GLU A 227 -29.74 -6.20 14.36
CA GLU A 227 -31.00 -5.47 14.15
C GLU A 227 -30.83 -3.98 14.49
N ALA A 228 -30.10 -3.65 15.57
CA ALA A 228 -29.81 -2.26 15.93
C ALA A 228 -29.00 -1.55 14.84
N LEU A 229 -28.01 -2.22 14.23
CA LEU A 229 -27.22 -1.66 13.13
C LEU A 229 -28.04 -1.51 11.84
N LYS A 230 -28.98 -2.41 11.59
CA LYS A 230 -29.90 -2.30 10.44
C LYS A 230 -30.79 -1.08 10.57
N GLN A 231 -31.35 -0.84 11.76
CA GLN A 231 -32.14 0.35 12.03
C GLN A 231 -31.30 1.62 11.88
N LEU A 232 -30.12 1.67 12.50
CA LEU A 232 -29.22 2.80 12.35
C LEU A 232 -28.90 3.15 10.88
N LYS A 233 -28.71 2.13 10.03
CA LYS A 233 -28.41 2.34 8.62
C LYS A 233 -29.58 3.00 7.85
N GLN A 234 -30.83 2.77 8.27
CA GLN A 234 -32.01 3.35 7.63
C GLN A 234 -32.17 4.84 7.96
N ASP A 235 -31.60 5.28 9.09
CA ASP A 235 -31.75 6.65 9.59
C ASP A 235 -30.72 7.63 8.98
N TYR A 236 -29.79 7.13 8.14
CA TYR A 236 -28.74 7.95 7.54
C TYR A 236 -28.86 8.04 6.02
N GLU A 237 -29.10 9.26 5.51
CA GLU A 237 -29.01 9.60 4.10
C GLU A 237 -27.56 9.96 3.72
N THR A 238 -27.15 9.56 2.52
CA THR A 238 -25.84 9.95 1.94
C THR A 238 -25.95 11.33 1.30
N GLN A 239 -24.92 12.15 1.52
CA GLN A 239 -24.75 13.44 0.86
C GLN A 239 -23.96 13.29 -0.43
N ASP A 240 -24.11 14.23 -1.36
CA ASP A 240 -23.25 14.32 -2.54
C ASP A 240 -21.82 14.67 -2.12
N LEU A 241 -20.86 14.10 -2.84
CA LEU A 241 -19.43 14.31 -2.54
C LEU A 241 -18.94 15.65 -3.09
N ASP A 242 -18.37 16.48 -2.23
CA ASP A 242 -17.64 17.69 -2.63
C ASP A 242 -16.21 17.41 -3.13
N VAL A 243 -15.74 16.17 -2.95
CA VAL A 243 -14.39 15.71 -3.28
C VAL A 243 -14.50 14.47 -4.17
N PRO A 244 -13.69 14.35 -5.23
CA PRO A 244 -13.68 13.12 -6.03
C PRO A 244 -13.38 11.87 -5.17
N GLU A 245 -14.10 10.78 -5.42
CA GLU A 245 -14.01 9.53 -4.66
C GLU A 245 -12.57 9.00 -4.53
N ASP A 246 -11.77 9.17 -5.59
CA ASP A 246 -10.40 8.67 -5.68
C ASP A 246 -9.38 9.43 -4.82
N ILE A 247 -9.74 10.63 -4.33
CA ILE A 247 -8.90 11.44 -3.43
C ILE A 247 -9.58 11.75 -2.09
N CYS A 248 -10.69 11.09 -1.74
CA CYS A 248 -11.25 11.13 -0.40
C CYS A 248 -10.22 10.66 0.63
N TRP A 249 -10.20 11.26 1.80
CA TRP A 249 -9.20 11.02 2.84
C TRP A 249 -9.81 10.65 4.18
N LEU A 250 -9.00 10.01 5.00
CA LEU A 250 -9.26 9.71 6.40
C LEU A 250 -8.64 10.80 7.29
N TYR A 251 -9.21 11.02 8.47
CA TYR A 251 -8.74 11.95 9.48
C TYR A 251 -9.09 11.44 10.89
N GLY A 252 -8.49 12.04 11.93
CA GLY A 252 -8.75 11.68 13.32
C GLY A 252 -8.58 10.18 13.59
N PRO A 253 -9.47 9.57 14.39
CA PRO A 253 -9.37 8.15 14.76
C PRO A 253 -9.37 7.18 13.57
N PHE A 254 -10.04 7.54 12.47
CA PHE A 254 -10.09 6.71 11.27
C PHE A 254 -8.72 6.66 10.56
N MET A 255 -7.98 7.76 10.59
CA MET A 255 -6.60 7.82 10.11
C MET A 255 -5.69 6.98 11.00
N ASP A 256 -5.83 7.08 12.33
CA ASP A 256 -5.02 6.30 13.28
C ASP A 256 -5.22 4.79 13.09
N ASP A 257 -6.46 4.35 12.91
CA ASP A 257 -6.79 2.95 12.62
C ASP A 257 -6.16 2.48 11.29
N TYR A 258 -6.18 3.33 10.26
CA TYR A 258 -5.54 3.00 8.99
C TYR A 258 -4.02 2.91 9.10
N LEU A 259 -3.38 3.84 9.80
CA LEU A 259 -1.93 3.82 10.03
C LEU A 259 -1.50 2.57 10.80
N HIS A 260 -2.28 2.15 11.81
CA HIS A 260 -2.08 0.90 12.51
C HIS A 260 -2.13 -0.31 11.55
N ASP A 261 -3.14 -0.36 10.67
CA ASP A 261 -3.31 -1.47 9.75
C ASP A 261 -2.26 -1.47 8.63
N ILE A 262 -1.79 -0.29 8.20
CA ILE A 262 -0.62 -0.15 7.30
C ILE A 262 0.61 -0.83 7.91
N GLU A 263 0.90 -0.58 9.20
CA GLU A 263 2.06 -1.17 9.87
C GLU A 263 1.99 -2.71 9.88
N ILE A 264 0.81 -3.26 10.13
CA ILE A 264 0.61 -4.72 10.07
C ILE A 264 0.83 -5.26 8.66
N CYS A 265 0.32 -4.58 7.62
CA CYS A 265 0.55 -4.96 6.23
C CYS A 265 2.04 -4.88 5.84
N GLN A 266 2.76 -3.85 6.31
CA GLN A 266 4.20 -3.72 6.09
C GLN A 266 4.99 -4.85 6.75
N ARG A 267 4.64 -5.22 7.99
CA ARG A 267 5.24 -6.39 8.68
C ARG A 267 4.96 -7.68 7.94
N PHE A 268 3.73 -7.86 7.44
CA PHE A 268 3.38 -9.03 6.62
C PHE A 268 4.20 -9.08 5.33
N ALA A 269 4.30 -7.97 4.61
CA ALA A 269 5.05 -7.88 3.36
C ALA A 269 6.55 -8.15 3.59
N ARG A 270 7.14 -7.57 4.65
CA ARG A 270 8.52 -7.83 5.03
C ARG A 270 8.75 -9.31 5.33
N ARG A 271 7.90 -9.90 6.19
CA ARG A 271 8.03 -11.32 6.54
C ARG A 271 7.83 -12.23 5.33
N SER A 272 6.93 -11.84 4.40
CA SER A 272 6.72 -12.57 3.14
C SER A 272 7.99 -12.63 2.28
N ARG A 273 8.71 -11.51 2.14
CA ARG A 273 9.99 -11.46 1.40
C ARG A 273 11.08 -12.27 2.10
N GLU A 274 11.20 -12.16 3.44
CA GLU A 274 12.12 -12.95 4.24
C GLU A 274 11.87 -14.45 4.05
N ARG A 275 10.60 -14.87 4.09
CA ARG A 275 10.23 -16.29 3.93
C ARG A 275 10.55 -16.83 2.53
N MET A 276 10.36 -16.02 1.48
CA MET A 276 10.78 -16.40 0.13
C MET A 276 12.31 -16.58 0.05
N ALA A 277 13.08 -15.66 0.64
CA ALA A 277 14.53 -15.78 0.66
C ALA A 277 15.00 -17.05 1.41
N GLU A 278 14.39 -17.36 2.56
CA GLU A 278 14.66 -18.61 3.29
C GLU A 278 14.45 -19.84 2.40
N ILE A 279 13.30 -19.92 1.69
CA ILE A 279 12.96 -21.05 0.79
C ILE A 279 13.96 -21.19 -0.36
N ILE A 280 14.51 -20.09 -0.87
CA ILE A 280 15.40 -20.12 -2.04
C ILE A 280 16.84 -20.44 -1.63
N ILE A 281 17.23 -20.09 -0.41
CA ILE A 281 18.62 -20.29 0.07
C ILE A 281 18.79 -21.63 0.79
N GLU A 282 17.72 -22.21 1.39
CA GLU A 282 17.72 -23.55 2.01
C GLU A 282 17.92 -24.65 0.94
#